data_c324c45f863fb66646cf5eeb6a767d8f
#
_entry.id   c324c45f863fb66646cf5eeb6a767d8f
#
_cell.length_a   1.000
_cell.length_b   1.000
_cell.length_c   1.000
_cell.angle_alpha   90.00
_cell.angle_beta   90.00
_cell.angle_gamma   90.00
#
_symmetry.space_group_name_H-M   'P 1'
#
loop_
_entity.id
_entity.type
_entity.pdbx_description
1 polymer ?
#
loop_
_entity_poly.entity_id
_entity_poly.type
_entity_poly.pdbx_seq_one_letter_code
_entity_poly.pdbx_strand_id
1 'polypeptide(L)'
;MNRTDPPTEHILACLSSSPSNAKIVRTAATMAKAFGGTFTALYVRTPDSDQMGKEDRRRLQQHIRMAEQAGADISTIYGDDIPQQIAEFARISGITKI
;
A
#
# COMPACT_ATOMS: atom_id res chain seq x y z
N MET A 1 -31.53 6.86 6.29
CA MET A 1 -31.11 7.19 5.80
C MET A 1 -30.63 6.95 5.22
N ASN A 2 -30.54 6.90 5.05
CA ASN A 2 -30.01 6.90 4.42
C ASN A 2 -29.12 6.92 4.09
N ARG A 3 -28.76 6.50 4.04
CA ARG A 3 -27.83 6.76 3.66
C ARG A 3 -27.35 7.18 2.73
N THR A 4 -27.16 7.48 2.84
CA THR A 4 -26.86 8.34 1.73
C THR A 4 -25.42 8.77 1.67
N ASP A 5 -24.65 8.37 2.64
CA ASP A 5 -23.21 8.60 2.59
C ASP A 5 -22.60 7.75 1.49
N PRO A 6 -21.77 8.32 0.61
CA PRO A 6 -21.10 7.52 -0.38
C PRO A 6 -20.18 6.51 0.32
N PRO A 7 -19.97 5.34 -0.28
CA PRO A 7 -19.03 4.37 0.29
C PRO A 7 -17.66 5.02 0.47
N THR A 8 -17.05 4.79 1.61
CA THR A 8 -15.70 5.27 1.86
C THR A 8 -14.74 4.51 0.95
N GLU A 9 -13.91 5.25 0.24
CA GLU A 9 -12.89 4.62 -0.60
C GLU A 9 -11.76 4.07 0.27
N HIS A 10 -11.34 2.87 -0.04
CA HIS A 10 -10.21 2.21 0.63
C HIS A 10 -9.14 1.94 -0.41
N ILE A 11 -8.08 2.74 -0.38
CA ILE A 11 -7.04 2.69 -1.40
C ILE A 11 -5.88 1.87 -0.89
N LEU A 12 -5.38 0.98 -1.72
CA LEU A 12 -4.24 0.14 -1.42
C LEU A 12 -3.09 0.52 -2.35
N ALA A 13 -1.94 0.81 -1.77
CA ALA A 13 -0.71 1.01 -2.52
C ALA A 13 0.27 -0.07 -2.10
N CYS A 14 0.86 -0.76 -3.06
CA CYS A 14 1.86 -1.77 -2.78
C CYS A 14 3.22 -1.13 -2.68
N LEU A 15 3.93 -1.45 -1.61
CA LEU A 15 5.27 -0.91 -1.37
C LEU A 15 6.32 -1.80 -2.00
N SER A 16 7.36 -1.20 -2.53
CA SER A 16 8.49 -1.91 -3.11
C SER A 16 9.74 -1.06 -3.01
N SER A 17 10.87 -1.63 -3.39
CA SER A 17 12.13 -0.91 -3.46
C SER A 17 12.34 -0.21 -4.80
N SER A 18 11.41 -0.37 -5.74
CA SER A 18 11.53 0.24 -7.06
C SER A 18 11.55 1.76 -6.97
N PRO A 19 12.42 2.43 -7.71
CA PRO A 19 12.44 3.90 -7.71
C PRO A 19 11.10 4.53 -8.08
N SER A 20 10.31 3.87 -8.92
CA SER A 20 9.00 4.38 -9.32
C SER A 20 7.95 4.27 -8.23
N ASN A 21 8.23 3.52 -7.17
CA ASN A 21 7.26 3.32 -6.09
C ASN A 21 6.92 4.62 -5.37
N ALA A 22 7.84 5.56 -5.30
CA ALA A 22 7.58 6.84 -4.66
C ALA A 22 6.40 7.56 -5.33
N LYS A 23 6.31 7.49 -6.65
CA LYS A 23 5.21 8.10 -7.38
C LYS A 23 3.89 7.40 -7.08
N ILE A 24 3.93 6.07 -6.96
CA ILE A 24 2.75 5.29 -6.61
C ILE A 24 2.22 5.70 -5.24
N VAL A 25 3.11 5.83 -4.27
CA VAL A 25 2.71 6.25 -2.92
C VAL A 25 2.09 7.64 -2.94
N ARG A 26 2.70 8.59 -3.65
CA ARG A 26 2.16 9.94 -3.75
C ARG A 26 0.81 9.98 -4.43
N THR A 27 0.65 9.19 -5.50
CA THR A 27 -0.61 9.13 -6.23
C THR A 27 -1.71 8.57 -5.35
N ALA A 28 -1.43 7.48 -4.62
CA ALA A 28 -2.40 6.88 -3.72
C ALA A 28 -2.79 7.85 -2.60
N ALA A 29 -1.83 8.56 -2.05
CA ALA A 29 -2.10 9.54 -1.00
C ALA A 29 -3.00 10.67 -1.52
N THR A 30 -2.74 11.15 -2.72
CA THR A 30 -3.55 12.19 -3.35
C THR A 30 -4.97 11.71 -3.59
N MET A 31 -5.12 10.47 -4.06
CA MET A 31 -6.45 9.89 -4.30
C MET A 31 -7.22 9.73 -3.00
N ALA A 32 -6.56 9.22 -1.95
CA ALA A 32 -7.21 9.04 -0.67
C ALA A 32 -7.73 10.36 -0.14
N LYS A 33 -6.93 11.41 -0.25
CA LYS A 33 -7.32 12.73 0.21
C LYS A 33 -8.47 13.29 -0.62
N ALA A 34 -8.41 13.12 -1.94
CA ALA A 34 -9.43 13.63 -2.84
C ALA A 34 -10.78 12.96 -2.62
N PHE A 35 -10.79 11.67 -2.32
CA PHE A 35 -12.02 10.92 -2.11
C PHE A 35 -12.46 10.89 -0.65
N GLY A 36 -11.67 11.48 0.26
CA GLY A 36 -11.98 11.41 1.68
C GLY A 36 -11.92 10.00 2.24
N GLY A 37 -11.09 9.15 1.65
CA GLY A 37 -11.02 7.75 2.01
C GLY A 37 -9.81 7.40 2.85
N THR A 38 -9.62 6.11 3.06
CA THR A 38 -8.46 5.58 3.79
C THR A 38 -7.40 5.10 2.81
N PHE A 39 -6.17 5.01 3.30
CA PHE A 39 -5.03 4.64 2.49
C PHE A 39 -4.21 3.62 3.28
N THR A 40 -4.04 2.44 2.70
CA THR A 40 -3.19 1.39 3.27
C THR A 40 -2.02 1.16 2.34
N ALA A 41 -0.83 1.12 2.89
CA ALA A 41 0.38 0.76 2.14
C ALA A 41 0.78 -0.65 2.56
N LEU A 42 0.81 -1.56 1.61
CA LEU A 42 1.04 -2.97 1.86
C LEU A 42 2.40 -3.39 1.31
N TYR A 43 3.20 -4.02 2.15
CA TYR A 43 4.44 -4.65 1.72
C TYR A 43 4.29 -6.16 1.84
N VAL A 44 4.48 -6.87 0.72
CA VAL A 44 4.47 -8.33 0.71
C VAL A 44 5.91 -8.81 0.79
N ARG A 45 6.27 -9.42 1.91
CA ARG A 45 7.59 -10.01 2.07
C ARG A 45 7.62 -11.39 1.46
N THR A 46 8.65 -11.64 0.66
CA THR A 46 8.89 -12.94 0.04
C THR A 46 10.29 -13.40 0.44
N PRO A 47 10.62 -14.69 0.23
CA PRO A 47 11.99 -15.14 0.46
C PRO A 47 13.01 -14.32 -0.33
N ASP A 48 12.67 -13.91 -1.55
CA ASP A 48 13.56 -13.10 -2.38
C ASP A 48 13.74 -11.70 -1.79
N SER A 49 12.71 -11.12 -1.21
CA SER A 49 12.80 -9.78 -0.65
C SER A 49 13.71 -9.76 0.58
N ASP A 50 13.85 -10.87 1.30
CA ASP A 50 14.72 -10.94 2.45
C ASP A 50 16.20 -10.92 2.06
N GLN A 51 16.50 -11.13 0.78
CA GLN A 51 17.86 -11.07 0.24
C GLN A 51 18.14 -9.75 -0.46
N MET A 52 17.27 -8.79 -0.25
CA MET A 52 17.37 -7.47 -0.86
C MET A 52 18.70 -6.81 -0.46
N GLY A 53 19.33 -6.13 -1.43
CA GLY A 53 20.56 -5.40 -1.19
C GLY A 53 20.34 -4.18 -0.31
N LYS A 54 21.47 -3.61 0.14
CA LYS A 54 21.43 -2.48 1.08
C LYS A 54 20.72 -1.26 0.50
N GLU A 55 21.02 -0.93 -0.77
CA GLU A 55 20.41 0.21 -1.44
C GLU A 55 18.90 0.05 -1.59
N ASP A 56 18.48 -1.14 -2.01
CA ASP A 56 17.05 -1.40 -2.18
C ASP A 56 16.32 -1.36 -0.85
N ARG A 57 16.95 -1.91 0.20
CA ARG A 57 16.36 -1.89 1.53
C ARG A 57 16.18 -0.47 2.03
N ARG A 58 17.17 0.39 1.79
CA ARG A 58 17.10 1.79 2.20
C ARG A 58 15.96 2.50 1.45
N ARG A 59 15.84 2.23 0.14
CA ARG A 59 14.80 2.84 -0.66
C ARG A 59 13.41 2.39 -0.20
N LEU A 60 13.26 1.10 0.12
CA LEU A 60 12.01 0.59 0.66
C LEU A 60 11.66 1.29 1.97
N GLN A 61 12.63 1.47 2.85
CA GLN A 61 12.41 2.17 4.10
C GLN A 61 11.95 3.61 3.88
N GLN A 62 12.50 4.27 2.86
CA GLN A 62 12.08 5.61 2.51
C GLN A 62 10.62 5.63 2.05
N HIS A 63 10.23 4.64 1.25
CA HIS A 63 8.85 4.55 0.77
C HIS A 63 7.87 4.27 1.90
N ILE A 64 8.25 3.41 2.84
CA ILE A 64 7.42 3.15 4.03
C ILE A 64 7.22 4.43 4.82
N ARG A 65 8.31 5.17 5.05
CA ARG A 65 8.23 6.42 5.80
C ARG A 65 7.38 7.45 5.09
N MET A 66 7.51 7.54 3.77
CA MET A 66 6.70 8.43 2.96
C MET A 66 5.22 8.12 3.10
N ALA A 67 4.86 6.82 3.06
CA ALA A 67 3.48 6.40 3.22
C ALA A 67 2.95 6.73 4.61
N GLU A 68 3.76 6.50 5.65
CA GLU A 68 3.37 6.83 7.01
C GLU A 68 3.10 8.33 7.16
N GLN A 69 3.95 9.16 6.59
CA GLN A 69 3.78 10.61 6.66
C GLN A 69 2.56 11.08 5.89
N ALA A 70 2.15 10.31 4.90
CA ALA A 70 0.94 10.61 4.12
C ALA A 70 -0.34 10.11 4.82
N GLY A 71 -0.21 9.50 5.98
CA GLY A 71 -1.37 9.03 6.74
C GLY A 71 -1.80 7.61 6.44
N ALA A 72 -0.97 6.84 5.75
CA ALA A 72 -1.31 5.45 5.43
C ALA A 72 -1.17 4.55 6.66
N ASP A 73 -2.03 3.54 6.71
CA ASP A 73 -1.80 2.40 7.59
C ASP A 73 -0.84 1.46 6.89
N ILE A 74 0.22 1.07 7.59
CA ILE A 74 1.23 0.20 7.00
C ILE A 74 0.94 -1.24 7.40
N SER A 75 0.88 -2.12 6.42
CA SER A 75 0.68 -3.55 6.65
C SER A 75 1.78 -4.33 5.96
N THR A 76 2.25 -5.38 6.60
CA THR A 76 3.23 -6.28 6.02
C THR A 76 2.70 -7.69 6.12
N ILE A 77 2.72 -8.41 5.00
CA ILE A 77 2.34 -9.82 4.98
C ILE A 77 3.47 -10.62 4.34
N TYR A 78 3.50 -11.89 4.59
CA TYR A 78 4.55 -12.78 4.08
C TYR A 78 3.91 -13.84 3.20
N GLY A 79 4.47 -14.04 2.01
CA GLY A 79 3.96 -15.07 1.10
C GLY A 79 4.83 -15.18 -0.15
N ASP A 80 4.64 -16.28 -0.88
CA ASP A 80 5.44 -16.55 -2.08
C ASP A 80 4.82 -15.97 -3.33
N ASP A 81 3.50 -15.86 -3.37
CA ASP A 81 2.77 -15.39 -4.55
C ASP A 81 2.25 -13.99 -4.28
N ILE A 82 2.98 -12.99 -4.76
CA ILE A 82 2.65 -11.60 -4.49
C ILE A 82 1.26 -11.23 -5.00
N PRO A 83 0.89 -11.50 -6.26
CA PRO A 83 -0.44 -11.14 -6.74
C PRO A 83 -1.56 -11.77 -5.92
N GLN A 84 -1.41 -13.03 -5.52
CA GLN A 84 -2.42 -13.70 -4.72
C GLN A 84 -2.54 -13.08 -3.33
N GLN A 85 -1.41 -12.75 -2.70
CA GLN A 85 -1.41 -12.14 -1.38
C GLN A 85 -2.09 -10.77 -1.41
N ILE A 86 -1.84 -10.00 -2.46
CA ILE A 86 -2.45 -8.68 -2.61
C ILE A 86 -3.96 -8.84 -2.79
N ALA A 87 -4.40 -9.76 -3.62
CA ALA A 87 -5.82 -9.99 -3.86
C ALA A 87 -6.55 -10.42 -2.59
N GLU A 88 -5.95 -11.33 -1.83
CA GLU A 88 -6.53 -11.77 -0.55
C GLU A 88 -6.64 -10.62 0.43
N PHE A 89 -5.58 -9.84 0.56
CA PHE A 89 -5.57 -8.70 1.48
C PHE A 89 -6.66 -7.71 1.08
N ALA A 90 -6.75 -7.39 -0.20
CA ALA A 90 -7.73 -6.43 -0.69
C ALA A 90 -9.15 -6.89 -0.41
N ARG A 91 -9.42 -8.18 -0.62
CA ARG A 91 -10.74 -8.75 -0.39
C ARG A 91 -11.13 -8.68 1.09
N ILE A 92 -10.21 -9.07 1.96
CA ILE A 92 -10.49 -9.13 3.40
C ILE A 92 -10.63 -7.72 3.99
N SER A 93 -9.83 -6.78 3.49
CA SER A 93 -9.77 -5.43 4.06
C SER A 93 -10.76 -4.44 3.45
N GLY A 94 -11.58 -4.89 2.50
CA GLY A 94 -12.56 -4.00 1.87
C GLY A 94 -11.93 -2.92 1.00
N ILE A 95 -10.84 -3.26 0.33
CA ILE A 95 -10.15 -2.31 -0.55
C ILE A 95 -11.00 -2.06 -1.79
N THR A 96 -11.13 -0.82 -2.17
CA THR A 96 -11.91 -0.42 -3.36
C THR A 96 -11.03 -0.03 -4.54
N LYS A 97 -9.77 0.39 -4.28
CA LYS A 97 -8.82 0.74 -5.34
C LYS A 97 -7.43 0.26 -4.97
N ILE A 98 -6.73 -0.22 -5.95
CA ILE A 98 -5.35 -0.68 -5.76
C ILE A 98 -4.41 0.15 -6.62
#